data_a0e97697ee651faa50bd427a66e8871a
#
_entry.id   a0e97697ee651faa50bd427a66e8871a
#
_cell.length_a   1.000
_cell.length_b   1.000
_cell.length_c   1.000
_cell.angle_alpha   90.00
_cell.angle_beta   90.00
_cell.angle_gamma   90.00
#
_symmetry.space_group_name_H-M   'P 1'
#
loop_
_entity.id
_entity.type
_entity.pdbx_description
1 polymer ?
#
loop_
_entity_poly.entity_id
_entity_poly.type
_entity_poly.pdbx_seq_one_letter_code
_entity_poly.pdbx_strand_id
1 'polypeptide(L)'
;MNEARIDLAHAVALGSIDDEDHNAVQEVLDGEDPVLRAEFMTEVQQTKEVLGTLAEATAAQPPAALRARLLAAIAAEQPPVAS
;
A
#
# COMPACT_ATOMS: atom_id res chain seq x y z
N MET A 1 -1.00 -4.47 -17.59
CA MET A 1 -0.39 -5.30 -16.53
C MET A 1 -1.47 -6.19 -15.91
N ASN A 2 -1.19 -7.44 -15.58
CA ASN A 2 -2.18 -8.32 -14.97
C ASN A 2 -2.22 -8.15 -13.43
N GLU A 3 -3.23 -8.73 -12.80
CA GLU A 3 -3.43 -8.63 -11.34
C GLU A 3 -2.25 -9.17 -10.54
N ALA A 4 -1.64 -10.25 -10.97
CA ALA A 4 -0.49 -10.84 -10.28
C ALA A 4 0.70 -9.88 -10.25
N ARG A 5 0.92 -9.15 -11.34
CA ARG A 5 1.99 -8.14 -11.40
C ARG A 5 1.66 -6.89 -10.60
N ILE A 6 0.41 -6.49 -10.56
CA ILE A 6 -0.05 -5.38 -9.72
C ILE A 6 0.17 -5.72 -8.24
N ASP A 7 -0.21 -6.92 -7.81
CA ASP A 7 0.01 -7.40 -6.46
C ASP A 7 1.49 -7.44 -6.11
N LEU A 8 2.32 -7.89 -7.06
CA LEU A 8 3.77 -7.92 -6.91
C LEU A 8 4.36 -6.51 -6.73
N ALA A 9 3.88 -5.54 -7.52
CA ALA A 9 4.30 -4.14 -7.40
C ALA A 9 3.94 -3.56 -6.02
N HIS A 10 2.75 -3.88 -5.51
CA HIS A 10 2.34 -3.47 -4.18
C HIS A 10 3.21 -4.09 -3.09
N ALA A 11 3.55 -5.37 -3.21
CA ALA A 11 4.45 -6.06 -2.29
C ALA A 11 5.85 -5.41 -2.27
N VAL A 12 6.37 -5.05 -3.44
CA VAL A 12 7.65 -4.32 -3.56
C VAL A 12 7.58 -2.98 -2.84
N ALA A 13 6.50 -2.22 -3.06
CA ALA A 13 6.32 -0.91 -2.44
C ALA A 13 6.24 -1.00 -0.92
N LEU A 14 5.64 -2.08 -0.40
CA LEU A 14 5.53 -2.34 1.05
C LEU A 14 6.81 -2.94 1.65
N GLY A 15 7.75 -3.39 0.81
CA GLY A 15 8.93 -4.06 1.29
C GLY A 15 8.68 -5.49 1.81
N SER A 16 7.58 -6.10 1.40
CA SER A 16 7.13 -7.41 1.90
C SER A 16 7.33 -8.52 0.88
N ILE A 17 8.46 -8.51 0.19
CA ILE A 17 8.75 -9.54 -0.82
C ILE A 17 9.60 -10.65 -0.23
N ASP A 18 9.25 -11.90 -0.58
CA ASP A 18 10.07 -13.07 -0.27
C ASP A 18 11.01 -13.38 -1.45
N ASP A 19 11.77 -14.48 -1.35
CA ASP A 19 12.73 -14.87 -2.40
C ASP A 19 12.05 -15.18 -3.73
N GLU A 20 10.88 -15.80 -3.69
CA GLU A 20 10.10 -16.14 -4.86
C GLU A 20 9.59 -14.89 -5.57
N ASP A 21 9.06 -13.94 -4.80
CA ASP A 21 8.61 -12.65 -5.30
C ASP A 21 9.79 -11.83 -5.85
N HIS A 22 10.94 -11.91 -5.19
CA HIS A 22 12.15 -11.22 -5.67
C HIS A 22 12.56 -11.72 -7.06
N ASN A 23 12.51 -13.03 -7.29
CA ASN A 23 12.79 -13.61 -8.60
C ASN A 23 11.79 -13.14 -9.65
N ALA A 24 10.50 -13.06 -9.30
CA ALA A 24 9.47 -12.56 -10.19
C ALA A 24 9.69 -11.08 -10.56
N VAL A 25 10.12 -10.26 -9.61
CA VAL A 25 10.50 -8.86 -9.86
C VAL A 25 11.66 -8.78 -10.84
N GLN A 26 12.68 -9.62 -10.65
CA GLN A 26 13.84 -9.65 -11.55
C GLN A 26 13.44 -10.05 -12.97
N GLU A 27 12.53 -11.00 -13.12
CA GLU A 27 12.01 -11.38 -14.44
C GLU A 27 11.33 -10.20 -15.15
N VAL A 28 10.57 -9.40 -14.43
CA VAL A 28 9.93 -8.21 -15.01
C VAL A 28 10.97 -7.16 -15.40
N LEU A 29 11.94 -6.90 -14.55
CA LEU A 29 12.96 -5.87 -14.77
C LEU A 29 13.97 -6.27 -15.86
N ASP A 30 14.29 -7.56 -15.96
CA ASP A 30 15.22 -8.10 -16.96
C ASP A 30 14.51 -8.46 -18.26
N GLY A 31 13.18 -8.38 -18.30
CA GLY A 31 12.39 -8.67 -19.49
C GLY A 31 12.65 -7.71 -20.64
N GLU A 32 12.39 -8.17 -21.87
CA GLU A 32 12.60 -7.39 -23.08
C GLU A 32 11.49 -6.37 -23.37
N ASP A 33 10.40 -6.41 -22.60
CA ASP A 33 9.25 -5.52 -22.80
C ASP A 33 9.44 -4.22 -22.00
N PRO A 34 9.83 -3.11 -22.65
CA PRO A 34 10.04 -1.84 -21.96
C PRO A 34 8.74 -1.22 -21.45
N VAL A 35 7.61 -1.50 -22.09
CA VAL A 35 6.29 -0.98 -21.66
C VAL A 35 5.88 -1.63 -20.36
N LEU A 36 6.00 -2.95 -20.27
CA LEU A 36 5.69 -3.69 -19.03
C LEU A 36 6.57 -3.24 -17.87
N ARG A 37 7.85 -3.08 -18.12
CA ARG A 37 8.80 -2.62 -17.11
C ARG A 37 8.45 -1.22 -16.61
N ALA A 38 8.11 -0.31 -17.53
CA ALA A 38 7.71 1.05 -17.18
C ALA A 38 6.41 1.07 -16.37
N GLU A 39 5.41 0.27 -16.77
CA GLU A 39 4.15 0.15 -16.04
C GLU A 39 4.36 -0.39 -14.63
N PHE A 40 5.20 -1.42 -14.50
CA PHE A 40 5.53 -2.01 -13.20
C PHE A 40 6.19 -0.98 -12.27
N MET A 41 7.21 -0.28 -12.77
CA MET A 41 7.91 0.73 -11.98
C MET A 41 7.01 1.90 -11.60
N THR A 42 6.11 2.31 -12.51
CA THR A 42 5.13 3.36 -12.23
C THR A 42 4.18 2.94 -11.10
N GLU A 43 3.70 1.70 -11.14
CA GLU A 43 2.82 1.16 -10.10
C GLU A 43 3.51 1.11 -8.73
N VAL A 44 4.75 0.66 -8.69
CA VAL A 44 5.56 0.66 -7.46
C VAL A 44 5.71 2.07 -6.93
N GLN A 45 6.04 3.03 -7.78
CA GLN A 45 6.26 4.41 -7.39
C GLN A 45 4.99 5.07 -6.87
N GLN A 46 3.86 4.88 -7.57
CA GLN A 46 2.57 5.42 -7.15
C GLN A 46 2.13 4.86 -5.80
N THR A 47 2.33 3.56 -5.59
CA THR A 47 1.99 2.91 -4.33
C THR A 47 2.85 3.47 -3.19
N LYS A 48 4.14 3.67 -3.41
CA LYS A 48 5.03 4.28 -2.42
C LYS A 48 4.60 5.70 -2.07
N GLU A 49 4.19 6.50 -3.05
CA GLU A 49 3.71 7.87 -2.83
C GLU A 49 2.46 7.89 -1.96
N VAL A 50 1.50 7.02 -2.24
CA VAL A 50 0.28 6.89 -1.45
C VAL A 50 0.60 6.49 -0.01
N LEU A 51 1.46 5.50 0.18
CA LEU A 51 1.88 5.04 1.51
C LEU A 51 2.63 6.13 2.26
N GLY A 52 3.49 6.89 1.58
CA GLY A 52 4.20 8.02 2.17
C GLY A 52 3.27 9.12 2.63
N THR A 53 2.27 9.45 1.82
CA THR A 53 1.25 10.45 2.15
C THR A 53 0.44 10.02 3.38
N LEU A 54 0.03 8.76 3.45
CA LEU A 54 -0.68 8.21 4.61
C LEU A 54 0.19 8.24 5.86
N ALA A 55 1.46 7.88 5.76
CA ALA A 55 2.39 7.91 6.88
C ALA A 55 2.61 9.33 7.39
N GLU A 56 2.75 10.31 6.50
CA GLU A 56 2.87 11.72 6.86
C GLU A 56 1.63 12.23 7.57
N ALA A 57 0.46 11.90 7.05
CA ALA A 57 -0.82 12.31 7.66
C ALA A 57 -0.97 11.72 9.06
N THR A 58 -0.58 10.46 9.26
CA THR A 58 -0.61 9.79 10.55
C THR A 58 0.42 10.38 11.52
N ALA A 59 1.63 10.64 11.05
CA ALA A 59 2.72 11.19 11.85
C ALA A 59 2.44 12.63 12.30
N ALA A 60 1.70 13.41 11.50
CA ALA A 60 1.34 14.79 11.81
C ALA A 60 0.28 14.90 12.92
N GLN A 61 -0.42 13.82 13.27
CA GLN A 61 -1.44 13.82 14.30
C GLN A 61 -0.89 13.31 15.64
N PRO A 62 -1.11 14.04 16.75
CA PRO A 62 -0.75 13.53 18.05
C PRO A 62 -1.49 12.22 18.34
N PRO A 63 -0.86 11.25 19.04
CA PRO A 63 -1.49 9.95 19.33
C PRO A 63 -2.84 10.05 20.03
N ALA A 64 -3.02 11.02 20.93
CA ALA A 64 -4.28 11.26 21.62
C ALA A 64 -5.40 11.68 20.66
N ALA A 65 -5.10 12.57 19.72
CA ALA A 65 -6.07 13.01 18.74
C ALA A 65 -6.46 11.87 17.79
N LEU A 66 -5.50 11.06 17.36
CA LEU A 66 -5.75 9.91 16.51
C LEU A 66 -6.64 8.90 17.22
N ARG A 67 -6.35 8.59 18.49
CA ARG A 67 -7.15 7.69 19.30
C ARG A 67 -8.59 8.18 19.45
N ALA A 68 -8.77 9.46 19.73
CA ALA A 68 -10.10 10.07 19.87
C ALA A 68 -10.90 9.95 18.58
N ARG A 69 -10.28 10.18 17.43
CA ARG A 69 -10.93 10.05 16.13
C ARG A 69 -11.31 8.61 15.81
N LEU A 70 -10.44 7.65 16.13
CA LEU A 70 -10.73 6.23 15.95
C LEU A 70 -11.90 5.78 16.81
N LEU A 71 -11.92 6.17 18.09
CA LEU A 71 -13.01 5.84 19.00
C LEU A 71 -14.32 6.47 18.56
N ALA A 72 -14.29 7.71 18.07
CA ALA A 72 -15.48 8.39 17.56
C ALA A 72 -16.01 7.69 16.31
N ALA A 73 -15.13 7.25 15.40
CA ALA A 73 -15.52 6.52 14.20
C ALA A 73 -16.16 5.17 14.55
N ILE A 74 -15.60 4.45 15.49
CA ILE A 74 -16.14 3.16 15.96
C ILE A 74 -17.52 3.38 16.58
N ALA A 75 -17.68 4.38 17.43
CA ALA A 75 -18.97 4.72 18.05
C ALA A 75 -20.04 5.08 17.02
N ALA A 76 -19.64 5.80 15.96
CA ALA A 76 -20.57 6.18 14.89
C ALA A 76 -21.03 4.98 14.05
N GLU A 77 -20.20 3.95 13.93
CA GLU A 77 -20.53 2.75 13.16
C GLU A 77 -21.33 1.72 13.96
N GLN A 78 -21.26 1.77 15.27
CA GLN A 78 -22.01 0.83 16.11
C GLN A 78 -23.48 1.22 16.20
N PRO A 79 -24.42 0.27 16.03
CA PRO A 79 -25.82 0.56 16.26
C PRO A 79 -26.03 0.92 17.74
N PRO A 80 -26.98 1.80 18.05
CA PRO A 80 -27.26 2.15 19.44
C PRO A 80 -27.68 0.90 20.22
N VAL A 81 -27.01 0.72 21.35
CA VAL A 81 -27.34 -0.41 22.22
C VAL A 81 -28.69 -0.12 22.86
N ALA A 82 -29.66 -1.00 22.57
CA ALA A 82 -30.98 -0.91 23.18
C ALA A 82 -30.81 -1.28 24.67
N SER A 83 -31.01 -0.31 25.51
CA SER A 83 -30.96 -0.54 26.96
C SER A 83 -32.32 -0.83 27.51
#